data_2b0f000ba36ac319d6872d0069e67bce
#
_entry.id   2b0f000ba36ac319d6872d0069e67bce
#
_cell.length_a   1.000
_cell.length_b   1.000
_cell.length_c   1.000
_cell.angle_alpha   90.00
_cell.angle_beta   90.00
_cell.angle_gamma   90.00
#
_symmetry.space_group_name_H-M   'P 1'
#
loop_
_entity.id
_entity.type
_entity.pdbx_description
1 polymer ?
#
loop_
_entity_poly.entity_id
_entity_poly.type
_entity_poly.pdbx_seq_one_letter_code
_entity_poly.pdbx_strand_id
1 'polypeptide(L)'
;SSTKAGSDLLVRAWVRSFGVQATISNCSNNYGPRQHVEKFIPRQITNVLDGVRPKLYGAGLNVRDWIHVDDHNTGVWAIIDSGQIGETYLIGADGEVNNVTVIRDILEAMGKDPNAFDHVTDRAGHDLRYAIDSTRLRTELGWEPQYRDFRSGLQATIDWYKANEDWWRPMKAETEAKYAATQKVVQAPVEGDADADGESH
;
A
#
# COMPACT_ATOMS: atom_id res chain seq x y z
N SER A 1 -3.99 -14.06 -5.35
CA SER A 1 -3.98 -14.60 -3.96
C SER A 1 -3.61 -16.09 -3.94
N SER A 2 -4.26 -16.95 -4.73
CA SER A 2 -4.03 -18.40 -4.73
C SER A 2 -2.58 -18.80 -5.02
N THR A 3 -1.94 -18.13 -5.98
CA THR A 3 -0.54 -18.40 -6.33
C THR A 3 0.44 -17.99 -5.22
N LYS A 4 0.15 -16.92 -4.50
CA LYS A 4 0.95 -16.50 -3.33
C LYS A 4 0.83 -17.49 -2.18
N ALA A 5 -0.40 -17.92 -1.84
CA ALA A 5 -0.61 -18.94 -0.83
C ALA A 5 0.05 -20.28 -1.22
N GLY A 6 -0.03 -20.68 -2.49
CA GLY A 6 0.67 -21.85 -3.02
C GLY A 6 2.18 -21.75 -2.88
N SER A 7 2.77 -20.57 -3.08
CA SER A 7 4.20 -20.34 -2.89
C SER A 7 4.61 -20.57 -1.43
N ASP A 8 3.88 -20.00 -0.47
CA ASP A 8 4.18 -20.17 0.96
C ASP A 8 4.10 -21.65 1.39
N LEU A 9 3.08 -22.39 0.90
CA LEU A 9 2.94 -23.82 1.17
C LEU A 9 4.09 -24.65 0.58
N LEU A 10 4.55 -24.31 -0.64
CA LEU A 10 5.69 -24.98 -1.27
C LEU A 10 6.97 -24.74 -0.45
N VAL A 11 7.27 -23.52 -0.06
CA VAL A 11 8.45 -23.21 0.76
C VAL A 11 8.43 -24.05 2.06
N ARG A 12 7.31 -24.08 2.77
CA ARG A 12 7.16 -24.89 4.00
C ARG A 12 7.38 -26.38 3.75
N ALA A 13 6.83 -26.91 2.64
CA ALA A 13 7.02 -28.30 2.28
C ALA A 13 8.50 -28.64 2.00
N TRP A 14 9.21 -27.73 1.32
CA TRP A 14 10.63 -27.92 0.99
C TRP A 14 11.54 -27.80 2.20
N VAL A 15 11.27 -26.86 3.11
CA VAL A 15 11.95 -26.78 4.40
C VAL A 15 11.81 -28.11 5.13
N ARG A 16 10.59 -28.63 5.26
CA ARG A 16 10.30 -29.85 6.01
C ARG A 16 10.87 -31.12 5.36
N SER A 17 10.76 -31.23 4.03
CA SER A 17 11.12 -32.46 3.32
C SER A 17 12.58 -32.54 2.92
N PHE A 18 13.21 -31.39 2.67
CA PHE A 18 14.56 -31.34 2.10
C PHE A 18 15.54 -30.50 2.94
N GLY A 19 15.11 -29.96 4.07
CA GLY A 19 15.97 -29.18 4.97
C GLY A 19 16.41 -27.83 4.38
N VAL A 20 15.65 -27.27 3.43
CA VAL A 20 15.97 -25.95 2.85
C VAL A 20 15.98 -24.90 3.95
N GLN A 21 17.05 -24.11 4.00
CA GLN A 21 17.21 -23.03 4.98
C GLN A 21 16.44 -21.79 4.49
N ALA A 22 15.15 -21.74 4.74
CA ALA A 22 14.28 -20.64 4.31
C ALA A 22 13.34 -20.17 5.42
N THR A 23 13.07 -18.89 5.43
CA THR A 23 12.01 -18.21 6.20
C THR A 23 11.01 -17.61 5.22
N ILE A 24 9.80 -17.31 5.66
CA ILE A 24 8.76 -16.66 4.87
C ILE A 24 8.45 -15.30 5.48
N SER A 25 8.38 -14.26 4.66
CA SER A 25 7.87 -12.96 5.07
C SER A 25 6.64 -12.58 4.26
N ASN A 26 5.59 -12.11 4.95
CA ASN A 26 4.41 -11.50 4.34
C ASN A 26 4.25 -10.08 4.88
N CYS A 27 4.09 -9.11 3.98
CA CYS A 27 4.04 -7.71 4.38
C CYS A 27 2.69 -7.05 4.07
N SER A 28 2.41 -5.95 4.75
CA SER A 28 1.31 -5.05 4.46
C SER A 28 1.57 -4.19 3.21
N ASN A 29 0.74 -3.19 2.96
CA ASN A 29 0.86 -2.32 1.78
C ASN A 29 2.09 -1.41 1.87
N ASN A 30 3.09 -1.67 1.04
CA ASN A 30 4.29 -0.83 0.98
C ASN A 30 4.02 0.50 0.28
N TYR A 31 4.67 1.55 0.78
CA TYR A 31 4.81 2.84 0.11
C TYR A 31 6.22 3.40 0.32
N GLY A 32 6.61 4.40 -0.46
CA GLY A 32 7.92 5.02 -0.30
C GLY A 32 8.62 5.32 -1.63
N PRO A 33 9.89 5.71 -1.57
CA PRO A 33 10.73 5.96 -2.74
C PRO A 33 10.76 4.80 -3.74
N ARG A 34 10.86 5.13 -5.04
CA ARG A 34 10.97 4.17 -6.15
C ARG A 34 9.82 3.20 -6.35
N GLN A 35 8.69 3.40 -5.69
CA GLN A 35 7.48 2.64 -6.01
C GLN A 35 6.94 3.07 -7.38
N HIS A 36 6.56 2.09 -8.22
CA HIS A 36 6.06 2.37 -9.57
C HIS A 36 4.84 3.29 -9.56
N VAL A 37 4.78 4.26 -10.47
CA VAL A 37 3.77 5.33 -10.53
C VAL A 37 2.33 4.85 -10.76
N GLU A 38 2.11 3.58 -11.13
CA GLU A 38 0.76 3.00 -11.19
C GLU A 38 0.17 2.68 -9.81
N LYS A 39 1.01 2.58 -8.76
CA LYS A 39 0.53 2.26 -7.41
C LYS A 39 -0.15 3.47 -6.78
N PHE A 40 -1.03 3.20 -5.82
CA PHE A 40 -1.96 4.21 -5.30
C PHE A 40 -1.26 5.49 -4.84
N ILE A 41 -0.37 5.43 -3.84
CA ILE A 41 0.29 6.62 -3.27
C ILE A 41 1.13 7.37 -4.31
N PRO A 42 2.08 6.75 -5.03
CA PRO A 42 2.89 7.48 -6.01
C PRO A 42 2.06 8.06 -7.17
N ARG A 43 0.99 7.37 -7.59
CA ARG A 43 0.11 7.91 -8.62
C ARG A 43 -0.56 9.22 -8.17
N GLN A 44 -1.08 9.25 -6.93
CA GLN A 44 -1.73 10.47 -6.44
C GLN A 44 -0.72 11.61 -6.24
N ILE A 45 0.47 11.33 -5.71
CA ILE A 45 1.54 12.33 -5.58
C ILE A 45 1.92 12.91 -6.96
N THR A 46 2.18 12.06 -7.94
CA THR A 46 2.58 12.50 -9.28
C THR A 46 1.43 13.19 -10.03
N ASN A 47 0.16 12.83 -9.78
CA ASN A 47 -0.99 13.57 -10.27
C ASN A 47 -0.98 15.02 -9.74
N VAL A 48 -0.80 15.20 -8.43
CA VAL A 48 -0.75 16.53 -7.83
C VAL A 48 0.42 17.37 -8.37
N LEU A 49 1.59 16.75 -8.60
CA LEU A 49 2.76 17.40 -9.21
C LEU A 49 2.46 17.89 -10.63
N ASP A 50 1.69 17.12 -11.40
CA ASP A 50 1.28 17.47 -12.78
C ASP A 50 0.03 18.37 -12.83
N GLY A 51 -0.49 18.84 -11.68
CA GLY A 51 -1.71 19.65 -11.61
C GLY A 51 -2.99 18.88 -11.92
N VAL A 52 -2.95 17.54 -11.90
CA VAL A 52 -4.09 16.66 -12.11
C VAL A 52 -4.71 16.31 -10.76
N ARG A 53 -6.05 16.33 -10.68
CA ARG A 53 -6.76 15.94 -9.45
C ARG A 53 -6.54 14.45 -9.15
N PRO A 54 -6.19 14.08 -7.90
CA PRO A 54 -6.14 12.69 -7.46
C PRO A 54 -7.43 11.93 -7.75
N LYS A 55 -7.34 10.61 -7.91
CA LYS A 55 -8.49 9.75 -8.24
C LYS A 55 -8.75 8.77 -7.10
N LEU A 56 -9.96 8.82 -6.54
CA LEU A 56 -10.42 7.99 -5.44
C LEU A 56 -11.45 6.97 -5.92
N TYR A 57 -11.21 5.69 -5.68
CA TYR A 57 -12.16 4.63 -5.98
C TYR A 57 -13.32 4.64 -4.99
N GLY A 58 -14.56 4.67 -5.50
CA GLY A 58 -15.78 4.67 -4.69
C GLY A 58 -15.76 5.75 -3.61
N ALA A 59 -16.17 5.42 -2.40
CA ALA A 59 -16.13 6.31 -1.23
C ALA A 59 -14.73 6.42 -0.59
N GLY A 60 -13.79 5.57 -0.97
CA GLY A 60 -12.44 5.54 -0.40
C GLY A 60 -12.34 5.03 1.03
N LEU A 61 -13.34 4.30 1.51
CA LEU A 61 -13.41 3.77 2.88
C LEU A 61 -12.56 2.51 3.09
N ASN A 62 -11.99 1.96 2.01
CA ASN A 62 -11.12 0.79 2.07
C ASN A 62 -9.88 1.09 2.92
N VAL A 63 -9.72 0.32 4.00
CA VAL A 63 -8.61 0.47 4.96
C VAL A 63 -7.44 -0.40 4.54
N ARG A 64 -6.23 0.15 4.61
CA ARG A 64 -4.97 -0.57 4.39
C ARG A 64 -4.01 -0.26 5.53
N ASP A 65 -3.25 -1.26 5.91
CA ASP A 65 -2.07 -1.07 6.74
C ASP A 65 -0.91 -0.65 5.81
N TRP A 66 -0.37 0.53 6.04
CA TRP A 66 0.68 1.13 5.22
C TRP A 66 2.03 1.04 5.94
N ILE A 67 3.01 0.46 5.25
CA ILE A 67 4.39 0.37 5.77
C ILE A 67 5.36 1.07 4.82
N HIS A 68 6.26 1.89 5.37
CA HIS A 68 7.32 2.49 4.58
C HIS A 68 8.30 1.43 4.07
N VAL A 69 8.79 1.57 2.84
CA VAL A 69 9.65 0.57 2.20
C VAL A 69 10.95 0.33 2.97
N ASP A 70 11.50 1.35 3.63
CA ASP A 70 12.71 1.18 4.44
C ASP A 70 12.44 0.33 5.67
N ASP A 71 11.27 0.49 6.31
CA ASP A 71 10.86 -0.35 7.43
C ASP A 71 10.61 -1.79 6.99
N HIS A 72 9.97 -1.98 5.84
CA HIS A 72 9.83 -3.32 5.25
C HIS A 72 11.20 -3.98 5.05
N ASN A 73 12.17 -3.25 4.47
CA ASN A 73 13.50 -3.77 4.21
C ASN A 73 14.25 -4.12 5.50
N THR A 74 14.17 -3.28 6.54
CA THR A 74 14.79 -3.59 7.84
C THR A 74 14.14 -4.80 8.50
N GLY A 75 12.81 -4.98 8.36
CA GLY A 75 12.10 -6.16 8.81
C GLY A 75 12.57 -7.44 8.09
N VAL A 76 12.75 -7.37 6.76
CA VAL A 76 13.30 -8.50 5.99
C VAL A 76 14.72 -8.84 6.46
N TRP A 77 15.58 -7.84 6.70
CA TRP A 77 16.92 -8.07 7.22
C TRP A 77 16.92 -8.72 8.60
N ALA A 78 16.06 -8.28 9.52
CA ALA A 78 15.92 -8.92 10.84
C ALA A 78 15.51 -10.40 10.73
N ILE A 79 14.62 -10.72 9.76
CA ILE A 79 14.22 -12.12 9.49
C ILE A 79 15.36 -12.93 8.91
N ILE A 80 16.17 -12.37 7.99
CA ILE A 80 17.33 -13.06 7.41
C ILE A 80 18.37 -13.37 8.49
N ASP A 81 18.66 -12.40 9.36
CA ASP A 81 19.71 -12.53 10.37
C ASP A 81 19.32 -13.45 11.52
N SER A 82 18.05 -13.42 11.97
CA SER A 82 17.66 -14.02 13.23
C SER A 82 16.34 -14.82 13.18
N GLY A 83 15.68 -14.87 12.02
CA GLY A 83 14.41 -15.60 11.87
C GLY A 83 14.60 -17.13 11.96
N GLN A 84 13.64 -17.80 12.56
CA GLN A 84 13.64 -19.26 12.66
C GLN A 84 13.31 -19.91 11.31
N ILE A 85 14.14 -20.85 10.88
CA ILE A 85 13.94 -21.60 9.63
C ILE A 85 12.59 -22.32 9.63
N GLY A 86 11.86 -22.20 8.52
CA GLY A 86 10.51 -22.77 8.36
C GLY A 86 9.37 -21.88 8.85
N GLU A 87 9.68 -20.82 9.58
CA GLU A 87 8.68 -19.94 10.16
C GLU A 87 8.28 -18.80 9.24
N THR A 88 7.09 -18.26 9.50
CA THR A 88 6.55 -17.10 8.78
C THR A 88 6.49 -15.89 9.72
N TYR A 89 6.99 -14.77 9.24
CA TYR A 89 6.93 -13.47 9.91
C TYR A 89 6.08 -12.49 9.11
N LEU A 90 5.21 -11.77 9.80
CA LEU A 90 4.40 -10.71 9.22
C LEU A 90 5.07 -9.35 9.46
N ILE A 91 5.17 -8.52 8.41
CA ILE A 91 5.82 -7.22 8.46
C ILE A 91 4.78 -6.13 8.23
N GLY A 92 4.37 -5.44 9.29
CA GLY A 92 3.40 -4.35 9.28
C GLY A 92 3.78 -3.26 10.28
N ALA A 93 3.25 -2.06 10.09
CA ALA A 93 3.59 -0.88 10.90
C ALA A 93 2.45 -0.41 11.82
N ASP A 94 1.33 -1.16 11.90
CA ASP A 94 0.08 -0.74 12.55
C ASP A 94 -0.46 0.59 12.00
N GLY A 95 -0.15 0.87 10.72
CA GLY A 95 -0.46 2.10 10.01
C GLY A 95 -1.78 2.05 9.25
N GLU A 96 -2.87 1.59 9.90
CA GLU A 96 -4.17 1.46 9.25
C GLU A 96 -4.78 2.83 8.91
N VAL A 97 -4.86 3.12 7.61
CA VAL A 97 -5.46 4.36 7.09
C VAL A 97 -6.34 4.03 5.90
N ASN A 98 -7.53 4.66 5.81
CA ASN A 98 -8.39 4.51 4.65
C ASN A 98 -7.91 5.38 3.46
N ASN A 99 -8.32 4.99 2.25
CA ASN A 99 -7.83 5.61 1.03
C ASN A 99 -8.19 7.10 0.91
N VAL A 100 -9.35 7.54 1.41
CA VAL A 100 -9.74 8.95 1.37
C VAL A 100 -8.85 9.79 2.28
N THR A 101 -8.49 9.29 3.46
CA THR A 101 -7.55 9.96 4.37
C THR A 101 -6.16 10.06 3.73
N VAL A 102 -5.67 9.00 3.10
CA VAL A 102 -4.39 9.03 2.38
C VAL A 102 -4.36 10.13 1.31
N ILE A 103 -5.43 10.27 0.51
CA ILE A 103 -5.49 11.34 -0.51
C ILE A 103 -5.52 12.72 0.13
N ARG A 104 -6.29 12.91 1.22
CA ARG A 104 -6.33 14.18 1.95
C ARG A 104 -4.97 14.55 2.52
N ASP A 105 -4.28 13.58 3.15
CA ASP A 105 -2.94 13.79 3.69
C ASP A 105 -1.93 14.17 2.60
N ILE A 106 -1.99 13.55 1.40
CA ILE A 106 -1.16 13.93 0.25
C ILE A 106 -1.44 15.37 -0.17
N LEU A 107 -2.72 15.74 -0.32
CA LEU A 107 -3.12 17.08 -0.74
C LEU A 107 -2.68 18.14 0.28
N GLU A 108 -2.93 17.92 1.57
CA GLU A 108 -2.50 18.80 2.66
C GLU A 108 -0.98 18.97 2.69
N ALA A 109 -0.22 17.88 2.63
CA ALA A 109 1.24 17.90 2.63
C ALA A 109 1.84 18.63 1.41
N MET A 110 1.07 18.71 0.32
CA MET A 110 1.44 19.42 -0.91
C MET A 110 0.82 20.83 -1.00
N GLY A 111 0.19 21.33 0.07
CA GLY A 111 -0.40 22.67 0.14
C GLY A 111 -1.62 22.88 -0.74
N LYS A 112 -2.41 21.80 -0.97
CA LYS A 112 -3.64 21.82 -1.76
C LYS A 112 -4.87 21.66 -0.86
N ASP A 113 -6.06 22.01 -1.40
CA ASP A 113 -7.33 21.71 -0.73
C ASP A 113 -7.47 20.19 -0.56
N PRO A 114 -7.68 19.69 0.68
CA PRO A 114 -7.79 18.26 0.97
C PRO A 114 -8.97 17.58 0.28
N ASN A 115 -9.93 18.33 -0.24
CA ASN A 115 -11.08 17.82 -1.00
C ASN A 115 -10.91 17.96 -2.52
N ALA A 116 -9.76 18.41 -3.01
CA ALA A 116 -9.50 18.60 -4.44
C ALA A 116 -9.16 17.28 -5.16
N PHE A 117 -10.00 16.26 -5.05
CA PHE A 117 -9.89 14.97 -5.76
C PHE A 117 -11.18 14.61 -6.48
N ASP A 118 -11.12 13.65 -7.39
CA ASP A 118 -12.28 13.13 -8.12
C ASP A 118 -12.58 11.69 -7.70
N HIS A 119 -13.86 11.37 -7.56
CA HIS A 119 -14.30 9.99 -7.38
C HIS A 119 -14.32 9.26 -8.74
N VAL A 120 -13.90 8.01 -8.74
CA VAL A 120 -13.98 7.12 -9.91
C VAL A 120 -14.71 5.84 -9.53
N THR A 121 -15.24 5.14 -10.53
CA THR A 121 -15.94 3.85 -10.33
C THR A 121 -15.08 2.90 -9.50
N ASP A 122 -15.68 2.28 -8.47
CA ASP A 122 -14.98 1.32 -7.63
C ASP A 122 -14.68 0.02 -8.38
N ARG A 123 -13.72 -0.74 -7.88
CA ARG A 123 -13.31 -2.01 -8.47
C ARG A 123 -14.15 -3.14 -7.91
N ALA A 124 -14.60 -4.03 -8.78
CA ALA A 124 -15.26 -5.27 -8.35
C ALA A 124 -14.34 -6.08 -7.41
N GLY A 125 -14.89 -6.55 -6.28
CA GLY A 125 -14.13 -7.33 -5.29
C GLY A 125 -13.03 -6.53 -4.57
N HIS A 126 -13.23 -5.23 -4.36
CA HIS A 126 -12.28 -4.39 -3.64
C HIS A 126 -12.36 -4.69 -2.14
N ASP A 127 -11.28 -5.25 -1.55
CA ASP A 127 -11.23 -5.59 -0.12
C ASP A 127 -11.52 -4.36 0.75
N LEU A 128 -12.46 -4.50 1.70
CA LEU A 128 -12.84 -3.42 2.61
C LEU A 128 -11.70 -3.10 3.59
N ARG A 129 -11.07 -4.12 4.18
CA ARG A 129 -9.96 -3.95 5.12
C ARG A 129 -8.88 -5.02 4.90
N TYR A 130 -7.64 -4.59 4.88
CA TYR A 130 -6.46 -5.43 4.82
C TYR A 130 -5.42 -4.89 5.80
N ALA A 131 -5.12 -5.69 6.84
CA ALA A 131 -4.11 -5.38 7.85
C ALA A 131 -3.47 -6.68 8.36
N ILE A 132 -2.27 -6.57 8.92
CA ILE A 132 -1.53 -7.71 9.46
C ILE A 132 -0.96 -7.37 10.84
N ASP A 133 -0.77 -8.39 11.66
CA ASP A 133 -0.20 -8.29 12.99
C ASP A 133 1.28 -8.65 12.96
N SER A 134 2.15 -7.67 13.21
CA SER A 134 3.60 -7.83 13.25
C SER A 134 4.17 -8.10 14.65
N THR A 135 3.32 -8.39 15.64
CA THR A 135 3.74 -8.61 17.04
C THR A 135 4.84 -9.66 17.14
N ARG A 136 4.72 -10.78 16.43
CA ARG A 136 5.74 -11.82 16.47
C ARG A 136 7.11 -11.32 16.01
N LEU A 137 7.18 -10.59 14.91
CA LEU A 137 8.43 -10.00 14.40
C LEU A 137 9.07 -9.09 15.44
N ARG A 138 8.26 -8.27 16.11
CA ARG A 138 8.75 -7.33 17.15
C ARG A 138 9.24 -8.06 18.38
N THR A 139 8.46 -9.01 18.89
CA THR A 139 8.77 -9.69 20.15
C THR A 139 9.91 -10.70 20.04
N GLU A 140 9.98 -11.46 18.95
CA GLU A 140 11.01 -12.48 18.76
C GLU A 140 12.33 -11.91 18.20
N LEU A 141 12.26 -10.94 17.27
CA LEU A 141 13.44 -10.44 16.57
C LEU A 141 13.83 -9.01 16.96
N GLY A 142 13.06 -8.36 17.87
CA GLY A 142 13.35 -7.00 18.33
C GLY A 142 13.22 -5.92 17.25
N TRP A 143 12.54 -6.22 16.14
CA TRP A 143 12.36 -5.25 15.06
C TRP A 143 11.31 -4.19 15.42
N GLU A 144 11.57 -2.94 15.05
CA GLU A 144 10.62 -1.84 15.20
C GLU A 144 10.66 -0.92 13.97
N PRO A 145 9.49 -0.48 13.47
CA PRO A 145 9.46 0.45 12.34
C PRO A 145 9.96 1.84 12.75
N GLN A 146 10.69 2.49 11.88
CA GLN A 146 11.15 3.87 12.03
C GLN A 146 10.02 4.87 11.74
N TYR A 147 9.21 4.61 10.70
CA TYR A 147 8.08 5.45 10.29
C TYR A 147 6.78 4.96 10.93
N ARG A 148 6.68 5.05 12.27
CA ARG A 148 5.44 4.70 12.99
C ARG A 148 4.29 5.66 12.69
N ASP A 149 4.61 6.94 12.46
CA ASP A 149 3.65 7.93 12.00
C ASP A 149 3.58 7.92 10.47
N PHE A 150 2.43 7.55 9.93
CA PHE A 150 2.19 7.49 8.50
C PHE A 150 2.48 8.83 7.80
N ARG A 151 2.11 9.96 8.41
CA ARG A 151 2.30 11.29 7.82
C ARG A 151 3.77 11.64 7.66
N SER A 152 4.63 11.26 8.59
CA SER A 152 6.08 11.49 8.48
C SER A 152 6.70 10.71 7.33
N GLY A 153 6.37 9.44 7.16
CA GLY A 153 6.81 8.62 6.04
C GLY A 153 6.24 9.09 4.71
N LEU A 154 4.98 9.55 4.71
CA LEU A 154 4.34 10.13 3.53
C LEU A 154 5.04 11.41 3.08
N GLN A 155 5.41 12.31 4.00
CA GLN A 155 6.15 13.52 3.69
C GLN A 155 7.51 13.19 3.05
N ALA A 156 8.27 12.27 3.64
CA ALA A 156 9.54 11.81 3.06
C ALA A 156 9.36 11.24 1.65
N THR A 157 8.27 10.49 1.43
CA THR A 157 7.91 9.96 0.11
C THR A 157 7.61 11.07 -0.89
N ILE A 158 6.79 12.05 -0.52
CA ILE A 158 6.44 13.20 -1.37
C ILE A 158 7.71 13.97 -1.75
N ASP A 159 8.59 14.23 -0.80
CA ASP A 159 9.83 14.98 -1.05
C ASP A 159 10.75 14.21 -2.00
N TRP A 160 10.79 12.88 -1.89
CA TRP A 160 11.54 12.07 -2.83
C TRP A 160 10.97 12.17 -4.27
N TYR A 161 9.63 12.07 -4.46
CA TYR A 161 9.02 12.19 -5.80
C TYR A 161 9.23 13.58 -6.40
N LYS A 162 9.18 14.65 -5.60
CA LYS A 162 9.52 16.02 -6.03
C LYS A 162 10.98 16.14 -6.50
N ALA A 163 11.91 15.51 -5.78
CA ALA A 163 13.34 15.60 -6.09
C ALA A 163 13.79 14.67 -7.23
N ASN A 164 12.97 13.70 -7.64
CA ASN A 164 13.36 12.65 -8.60
C ASN A 164 12.37 12.57 -9.76
N GLU A 165 11.97 13.70 -10.33
CA GLU A 165 11.00 13.74 -11.43
C GLU A 165 11.48 12.98 -12.67
N ASP A 166 12.75 13.04 -13.01
CA ASP A 166 13.34 12.33 -14.14
C ASP A 166 13.20 10.83 -14.04
N TRP A 167 13.10 10.29 -12.80
CA TRP A 167 12.93 8.87 -12.58
C TRP A 167 11.52 8.38 -12.90
N TRP A 168 10.48 9.12 -12.53
CA TRP A 168 9.10 8.67 -12.67
C TRP A 168 8.37 9.21 -13.90
N ARG A 169 8.73 10.38 -14.44
CA ARG A 169 8.07 11.00 -15.60
C ARG A 169 7.99 10.10 -16.83
N PRO A 170 9.04 9.34 -17.21
CA PRO A 170 8.97 8.46 -18.38
C PRO A 170 7.87 7.40 -18.29
N MET A 171 7.56 6.92 -17.08
CA MET A 171 6.55 5.89 -16.84
C MET A 171 5.12 6.45 -16.69
N LYS A 172 5.00 7.76 -16.45
CA LYS A 172 3.72 8.41 -16.11
C LYS A 172 2.74 8.39 -17.26
N ALA A 173 3.18 8.72 -18.46
CA ALA A 173 2.33 8.83 -19.66
C ALA A 173 1.66 7.48 -19.99
N GLU A 174 2.41 6.40 -19.96
CA GLU A 174 1.90 5.05 -20.20
C GLU A 174 0.89 4.63 -19.13
N THR A 175 1.22 4.92 -17.86
CA THR A 175 0.34 4.63 -16.71
C THR A 175 -1.00 5.35 -16.85
N GLU A 176 -1.02 6.64 -17.16
CA GLU A 176 -2.27 7.41 -17.28
C GLU A 176 -3.08 6.99 -18.52
N ALA A 177 -2.45 6.66 -19.62
CA ALA A 177 -3.14 6.13 -20.80
C ALA A 177 -3.89 4.82 -20.49
N LYS A 178 -3.27 3.92 -19.69
CA LYS A 178 -3.88 2.67 -19.23
C LYS A 178 -5.09 2.92 -18.33
N TYR A 179 -5.01 3.89 -17.42
CA TYR A 179 -6.11 4.22 -16.51
C TYR A 179 -7.24 4.99 -17.20
N ALA A 180 -6.93 5.86 -18.17
CA ALA A 180 -7.96 6.58 -18.96
C ALA A 180 -8.92 5.63 -19.69
N ALA A 181 -8.44 4.45 -20.08
CA ALA A 181 -9.26 3.44 -20.74
C ALA A 181 -10.24 2.72 -19.77
N THR A 182 -9.99 2.73 -18.46
CA THR A 182 -10.72 1.91 -17.48
C THR A 182 -11.42 2.70 -16.38
N GLN A 183 -10.99 3.91 -16.09
CA GLN A 183 -11.56 4.75 -15.03
C GLN A 183 -12.55 5.77 -15.57
N LYS A 184 -13.76 5.79 -14.98
CA LYS A 184 -14.76 6.84 -15.22
C LYS A 184 -14.92 7.68 -13.96
N VAL A 185 -14.91 9.01 -14.11
CA VAL A 185 -15.24 9.94 -13.04
C VAL A 185 -16.74 9.79 -12.73
N VAL A 186 -17.09 9.69 -11.46
CA VAL A 186 -18.47 9.57 -10.97
C VAL A 186 -18.72 10.63 -9.91
N GLN A 187 -20.01 10.89 -9.60
CA GLN A 187 -20.36 11.75 -8.47
C GLN A 187 -19.90 11.09 -7.16
N ALA A 188 -19.56 11.94 -6.16
CA ALA A 188 -19.25 11.44 -4.82
C ALA A 188 -20.42 10.58 -4.30
N PRO A 189 -20.18 9.41 -3.69
CA PRO A 189 -21.22 8.63 -3.06
C PRO A 189 -21.92 9.46 -1.98
N VAL A 190 -23.25 9.37 -1.94
CA VAL A 190 -24.02 10.02 -0.87
C VAL A 190 -23.77 9.24 0.43
N GLU A 191 -23.50 9.95 1.54
CA GLU A 191 -23.41 9.31 2.86
C GLU A 191 -24.74 8.58 3.14
N GLY A 192 -24.73 7.26 3.15
CA GLY A 192 -25.90 6.39 3.36
C GLY A 192 -26.00 5.17 2.45
N ASP A 193 -25.29 5.13 1.32
CA ASP A 193 -25.34 3.98 0.38
C ASP A 193 -24.37 2.82 0.75
N ALA A 194 -23.70 2.90 1.89
CA ALA A 194 -22.76 1.86 2.32
C ALA A 194 -23.43 0.53 2.73
N ASP A 195 -24.74 0.50 2.96
CA ASP A 195 -25.48 -0.69 3.42
C ASP A 195 -26.28 -1.40 2.32
N ALA A 196 -26.26 -0.91 1.06
CA ALA A 196 -27.12 -1.45 0.00
C ALA A 196 -26.59 -2.68 -0.74
N ASP A 197 -25.30 -3.01 -0.64
CA ASP A 197 -24.69 -4.14 -1.36
C ASP A 197 -24.49 -5.41 -0.50
N GLY A 198 -25.13 -5.48 0.69
CA GLY A 198 -25.01 -6.58 1.65
C GLY A 198 -26.03 -7.72 1.51
N GLU A 199 -27.04 -7.60 0.64
CA GLU A 199 -28.07 -8.65 0.48
C GLU A 199 -28.26 -9.04 -0.99
N SER A 200 -27.40 -9.91 -1.50
CA SER A 200 -27.82 -10.92 -2.50
C SER A 200 -26.70 -11.94 -2.74
N HIS A 201 -26.98 -13.15 -2.22
CA HIS A 201 -26.39 -14.47 -2.47
C HIS A 201 -25.10 -14.83 -1.76
#